data_8ca362a35d9816d28e8e2236092d59f6
#
_entry.id   8ca362a35d9816d28e8e2236092d59f6
#
_cell.length_a   1.000
_cell.length_b   1.000
_cell.length_c   1.000
_cell.angle_alpha   90.00
_cell.angle_beta   90.00
_cell.angle_gamma   90.00
#
_symmetry.space_group_name_H-M   'P 1'
#
loop_
_entity.id
_entity.type
_entity.pdbx_description
1 polymer ?
#
loop_
_entity_poly.entity_id
_entity_poly.type
_entity_poly.pdbx_seq_one_letter_code
_entity_poly.pdbx_strand_id
1 'polypeptide(L)'
;MCRIALFILFSLFYIAATFSQITLLGQVTDKEEGTPLAYVMVTLKDKNSGTILGYSQTATDGSFTVKVNLEIVKKSSLHFSLMGYREEVRSLSETAIQTFDIAMEMSEVQLKEVVIKSRKIWEQGDTIVYSVSNFATEQDRTIGDVLKKMPGFDVQKDGRIYYNGKSINKFYIEGRDMLEGRYGIATNGVPQRDVGRVEVMENHQPVKALEGFTISDQAAVNLKMKHKSKAKWIATIDGGAGVSESPQEMLWDGKLFAMMIKSVMQNISTTKSNNTGEDYAGEIRDFSSSSDMSGNTFFRVGAARIADLEKERTMFNRSHFVSSSSLWGLSKETELKTQIHYLNHHETSRSLLASTYYLPDGTKLIEEEDNSLLNSNHLAGVISLETNNKSAYLKNILKTDLKWASTDVITQGAFANNQFAKTPVYRVQNALKWVKRLKTKAFTLISINELQSEPHLLTVERNGMRYAQQANLRRIYTHEETSFGWSVNRFVFSLKAGIKAEHRELDSELSGLTNLPGLLSNNEK
;
A
#
# COMPACT_ATOMS: atom_id res chain seq x y z
N MET A 1 -23.11 63.35 30.73
CA MET A 1 -24.38 63.06 30.01
C MET A 1 -24.15 62.55 28.55
N CYS A 2 -23.07 62.90 27.88
CA CYS A 2 -22.83 62.47 26.47
C CYS A 2 -22.50 61.00 26.25
N ARG A 3 -21.95 60.23 27.25
CA ARG A 3 -21.60 58.84 27.12
C ARG A 3 -22.78 57.85 27.26
N ILE A 4 -23.85 58.27 27.93
CA ILE A 4 -25.06 57.44 28.10
C ILE A 4 -25.96 57.55 26.85
N ALA A 5 -25.99 58.68 26.18
CA ALA A 5 -26.73 58.85 24.94
C ALA A 5 -26.14 58.05 23.77
N LEU A 6 -24.80 57.83 23.73
CA LEU A 6 -24.14 57.05 22.70
C LEU A 6 -24.40 55.55 22.89
N PHE A 7 -24.55 55.10 24.14
CA PHE A 7 -24.84 53.67 24.43
C PHE A 7 -26.31 53.33 24.10
N ILE A 8 -27.23 54.26 24.30
CA ILE A 8 -28.64 54.07 23.95
C ILE A 8 -28.82 54.12 22.42
N LEU A 9 -28.08 54.96 21.71
CA LEU A 9 -28.09 55.00 20.24
C LEU A 9 -27.49 53.71 19.62
N PHE A 10 -26.46 53.10 20.24
CA PHE A 10 -25.86 51.83 19.78
C PHE A 10 -26.73 50.62 20.11
N SER A 11 -27.51 50.64 21.21
CA SER A 11 -28.44 49.56 21.55
C SER A 11 -29.71 49.59 20.68
N LEU A 12 -30.12 50.73 20.15
CA LEU A 12 -31.23 50.85 19.21
C LEU A 12 -30.88 50.39 17.79
N PHE A 13 -29.61 50.39 17.43
CA PHE A 13 -29.15 49.85 16.12
C PHE A 13 -29.05 48.35 16.08
N TYR A 14 -29.02 47.63 17.22
CA TYR A 14 -28.94 46.18 17.30
C TYR A 14 -30.30 45.45 17.19
N ILE A 15 -31.42 46.19 17.22
CA ILE A 15 -32.77 45.58 17.21
C ILE A 15 -33.37 45.48 15.79
N ALA A 16 -32.68 45.96 14.76
CA ALA A 16 -33.23 46.01 13.39
C ALA A 16 -32.79 44.90 12.43
N ALA A 17 -32.15 43.82 12.90
CA ALA A 17 -31.93 42.64 12.10
C ALA A 17 -33.02 41.57 12.40
N THR A 18 -34.28 41.96 12.29
CA THR A 18 -35.36 40.97 12.16
C THR A 18 -35.25 40.34 10.78
N PHE A 19 -34.65 39.17 10.71
CA PHE A 19 -34.79 38.33 9.53
C PHE A 19 -36.29 38.09 9.34
N SER A 20 -36.87 38.70 8.32
CA SER A 20 -38.27 38.46 7.96
C SER A 20 -38.40 36.99 7.56
N GLN A 21 -38.84 36.15 8.50
CA GLN A 21 -39.16 34.73 8.24
C GLN A 21 -40.55 34.65 7.67
N ILE A 22 -40.67 33.97 6.55
CA ILE A 22 -41.92 33.60 5.92
C ILE A 22 -42.29 32.20 6.39
N THR A 23 -43.53 32.00 6.81
CA THR A 23 -44.08 30.70 7.19
C THR A 23 -44.97 30.19 6.06
N LEU A 24 -44.59 29.04 5.51
CA LEU A 24 -45.35 28.30 4.54
C LEU A 24 -46.04 27.14 5.29
N LEU A 25 -47.32 27.06 5.21
CA LEU A 25 -48.10 26.00 5.89
C LEU A 25 -49.25 25.54 5.00
N GLY A 26 -49.78 24.38 5.28
CA GLY A 26 -50.91 23.88 4.52
C GLY A 26 -51.17 22.40 4.75
N GLN A 27 -52.02 21.85 3.90
CA GLN A 27 -52.40 20.45 3.92
C GLN A 27 -52.26 19.83 2.52
N VAL A 28 -51.88 18.57 2.47
CA VAL A 28 -51.76 17.79 1.24
C VAL A 28 -52.76 16.65 1.31
N THR A 29 -53.60 16.49 0.29
CA THR A 29 -54.65 15.48 0.20
C THR A 29 -54.53 14.71 -1.13
N ASP A 30 -55.07 13.53 -1.19
CA ASP A 30 -55.34 12.80 -2.43
C ASP A 30 -56.44 13.52 -3.21
N LYS A 31 -56.26 13.69 -4.52
CA LYS A 31 -57.20 14.40 -5.38
C LYS A 31 -58.52 13.68 -5.60
N GLU A 32 -58.49 12.33 -5.63
CA GLU A 32 -59.70 11.50 -5.89
C GLU A 32 -60.42 11.16 -4.60
N GLU A 33 -59.68 10.77 -3.56
CA GLU A 33 -60.24 10.31 -2.30
C GLU A 33 -60.45 11.42 -1.27
N GLY A 34 -59.77 12.57 -1.41
CA GLY A 34 -59.77 13.65 -0.43
C GLY A 34 -59.09 13.31 0.89
N THR A 35 -58.45 12.14 0.99
CA THR A 35 -57.74 11.70 2.20
C THR A 35 -56.42 12.44 2.40
N PRO A 36 -56.03 12.74 3.67
CA PRO A 36 -54.74 13.41 3.93
C PRO A 36 -53.55 12.51 3.56
N LEU A 37 -52.57 13.08 2.88
CA LEU A 37 -51.37 12.36 2.46
C LEU A 37 -50.21 12.63 3.45
N ALA A 38 -49.85 11.58 4.20
CA ALA A 38 -48.70 11.57 5.09
C ALA A 38 -47.41 11.38 4.32
N TYR A 39 -46.32 11.93 4.88
CA TYR A 39 -44.94 11.73 4.38
C TYR A 39 -44.69 12.28 2.98
N VAL A 40 -45.49 13.23 2.49
CA VAL A 40 -45.20 13.95 1.26
C VAL A 40 -43.94 14.82 1.50
N MET A 41 -42.95 14.66 0.66
CA MET A 41 -41.75 15.49 0.70
C MET A 41 -42.06 16.89 0.14
N VAL A 42 -41.96 17.90 0.98
CA VAL A 42 -42.15 19.32 0.63
C VAL A 42 -40.78 19.94 0.50
N THR A 43 -40.37 20.32 -0.71
CA THR A 43 -39.02 20.88 -0.97
C THR A 43 -39.12 22.25 -1.61
N LEU A 44 -38.24 23.17 -1.15
CA LEU A 44 -37.97 24.42 -1.84
C LEU A 44 -36.82 24.23 -2.79
N LYS A 45 -37.07 24.38 -4.09
CA LYS A 45 -36.05 24.29 -5.12
C LYS A 45 -35.80 25.66 -5.75
N ASP A 46 -34.53 25.98 -5.96
CA ASP A 46 -34.11 27.16 -6.72
C ASP A 46 -34.65 27.06 -8.15
N LYS A 47 -35.30 28.13 -8.63
CA LYS A 47 -35.96 28.18 -9.96
C LYS A 47 -34.97 27.97 -11.13
N ASN A 48 -33.71 28.38 -10.95
CA ASN A 48 -32.72 28.37 -12.02
C ASN A 48 -31.84 27.10 -11.96
N SER A 49 -31.38 26.72 -10.76
CA SER A 49 -30.45 25.59 -10.59
C SER A 49 -31.12 24.27 -10.20
N GLY A 50 -32.38 24.30 -9.76
CA GLY A 50 -33.07 23.11 -9.22
C GLY A 50 -32.53 22.61 -7.88
N THR A 51 -31.59 23.35 -7.27
CA THR A 51 -30.96 22.98 -5.98
C THR A 51 -31.98 23.08 -4.85
N ILE A 52 -31.99 22.09 -3.95
CA ILE A 52 -32.86 22.09 -2.76
C ILE A 52 -32.32 23.10 -1.75
N LEU A 53 -33.08 24.11 -1.43
CA LEU A 53 -32.76 25.19 -0.48
C LEU A 53 -33.37 24.95 0.91
N GLY A 54 -34.41 24.09 1.01
CA GLY A 54 -35.05 23.72 2.24
C GLY A 54 -36.01 22.55 2.01
N TYR A 55 -36.36 21.84 3.06
CA TYR A 55 -37.33 20.76 2.96
C TYR A 55 -38.10 20.57 4.27
N SER A 56 -39.27 19.94 4.16
CA SER A 56 -40.10 19.44 5.25
C SER A 56 -40.85 18.20 4.76
N GLN A 57 -41.61 17.61 5.63
CA GLN A 57 -42.44 16.44 5.31
C GLN A 57 -43.82 16.61 5.93
N THR A 58 -44.88 16.14 5.27
CA THR A 58 -46.21 16.19 5.85
C THR A 58 -46.36 15.21 7.02
N ALA A 59 -47.09 15.63 8.05
CA ALA A 59 -47.49 14.80 9.18
C ALA A 59 -48.58 13.77 8.76
N THR A 60 -48.98 12.95 9.68
CA THR A 60 -50.01 11.89 9.42
C THR A 60 -51.38 12.46 9.04
N ASP A 61 -51.68 13.69 9.38
CA ASP A 61 -52.88 14.42 9.00
C ASP A 61 -52.74 15.22 7.69
N GLY A 62 -51.63 15.02 6.97
CA GLY A 62 -51.29 15.72 5.73
C GLY A 62 -50.81 17.16 5.92
N SER A 63 -50.73 17.66 7.15
CA SER A 63 -50.28 19.05 7.42
C SER A 63 -48.76 19.19 7.29
N PHE A 64 -48.31 20.39 6.86
CA PHE A 64 -46.89 20.75 6.84
C PHE A 64 -46.67 22.18 7.25
N THR A 65 -45.49 22.46 7.74
CA THR A 65 -45.02 23.83 8.07
C THR A 65 -43.56 23.98 7.71
N VAL A 66 -43.21 25.03 6.96
CA VAL A 66 -41.83 25.37 6.60
C VAL A 66 -41.58 26.82 6.92
N LYS A 67 -40.51 27.14 7.66
CA LYS A 67 -40.08 28.49 7.94
C LYS A 67 -38.86 28.83 7.11
N VAL A 68 -38.90 29.89 6.32
CA VAL A 68 -37.87 30.26 5.37
C VAL A 68 -37.63 31.77 5.36
N ASN A 69 -36.44 32.19 4.94
CA ASN A 69 -36.11 33.58 4.77
C ASN A 69 -36.65 34.14 3.46
N LEU A 70 -37.00 35.42 3.44
CA LEU A 70 -37.54 36.13 2.26
C LEU A 70 -36.65 35.96 1.01
N GLU A 71 -35.33 36.00 1.18
CA GLU A 71 -34.37 35.83 0.09
C GLU A 71 -34.46 34.45 -0.60
N ILE A 72 -34.77 33.41 0.17
CA ILE A 72 -34.99 32.06 -0.37
C ILE A 72 -36.29 31.99 -1.14
N VAL A 73 -37.36 32.60 -0.59
CA VAL A 73 -38.69 32.60 -1.21
C VAL A 73 -38.67 33.26 -2.60
N LYS A 74 -37.98 34.36 -2.77
CA LYS A 74 -37.88 35.09 -4.05
C LYS A 74 -37.37 34.26 -5.20
N LYS A 75 -36.41 33.40 -4.94
CA LYS A 75 -35.72 32.59 -5.96
C LYS A 75 -36.15 31.15 -6.02
N SER A 76 -37.06 30.67 -5.17
CA SER A 76 -37.48 29.29 -5.10
C SER A 76 -38.93 29.05 -5.48
N SER A 77 -39.26 27.81 -5.77
CA SER A 77 -40.58 27.22 -5.90
C SER A 77 -40.79 26.11 -4.91
N LEU A 78 -42.02 25.91 -4.45
CA LEU A 78 -42.38 24.84 -3.52
C LEU A 78 -42.85 23.61 -4.31
N HIS A 79 -42.23 22.48 -4.05
CA HIS A 79 -42.44 21.21 -4.71
C HIS A 79 -42.96 20.18 -3.72
N PHE A 80 -44.00 19.46 -4.10
CA PHE A 80 -44.61 18.36 -3.35
C PHE A 80 -44.39 17.08 -4.10
N SER A 81 -43.72 16.12 -3.48
CA SER A 81 -43.46 14.82 -4.12
C SER A 81 -43.71 13.66 -3.16
N LEU A 82 -44.42 12.65 -3.68
CA LEU A 82 -44.70 11.39 -3.01
C LEU A 82 -44.63 10.26 -4.05
N MET A 83 -44.06 9.12 -3.68
CA MET A 83 -44.02 7.98 -4.58
C MET A 83 -45.45 7.54 -4.96
N GLY A 84 -45.70 7.36 -6.26
CA GLY A 84 -47.02 7.03 -6.78
C GLY A 84 -47.91 8.24 -7.08
N TYR A 85 -47.41 9.46 -6.88
CA TYR A 85 -48.17 10.70 -7.18
C TYR A 85 -47.39 11.59 -8.14
N ARG A 86 -48.10 12.40 -8.93
CA ARG A 86 -47.52 13.43 -9.77
C ARG A 86 -46.96 14.56 -8.89
N GLU A 87 -45.71 15.02 -9.18
CA GLU A 87 -45.12 16.16 -8.49
C GLU A 87 -45.97 17.42 -8.73
N GLU A 88 -46.36 18.10 -7.66
CA GLU A 88 -47.06 19.38 -7.69
C GLU A 88 -46.10 20.50 -7.35
N VAL A 89 -46.21 21.61 -8.09
CA VAL A 89 -45.34 22.78 -7.93
C VAL A 89 -46.14 24.03 -7.68
N ARG A 90 -45.77 24.82 -6.70
CA ARG A 90 -46.40 26.13 -6.38
C ARG A 90 -45.37 27.23 -6.35
N SER A 91 -45.79 28.37 -6.89
CA SER A 91 -45.05 29.63 -6.81
C SER A 91 -45.22 30.25 -5.42
N LEU A 92 -44.17 30.87 -4.92
CA LEU A 92 -44.16 31.53 -3.64
C LEU A 92 -44.37 33.05 -3.82
N SER A 93 -45.06 33.70 -2.87
CA SER A 93 -45.23 35.14 -2.76
C SER A 93 -44.39 35.69 -1.60
N GLU A 94 -44.33 37.02 -1.48
CA GLU A 94 -43.55 37.69 -0.42
C GLU A 94 -44.37 37.95 0.86
N THR A 95 -45.54 37.31 0.99
CA THR A 95 -46.39 37.47 2.19
C THR A 95 -45.83 36.70 3.37
N ALA A 96 -45.95 37.24 4.58
CA ALA A 96 -45.38 36.67 5.80
C ALA A 96 -45.90 35.27 6.14
N ILE A 97 -47.14 34.96 5.80
CA ILE A 97 -47.76 33.65 5.97
C ILE A 97 -48.41 33.25 4.65
N GLN A 98 -48.15 32.05 4.17
CA GLN A 98 -48.76 31.49 2.96
C GLN A 98 -49.34 30.12 3.28
N THR A 99 -50.61 29.92 2.93
CA THR A 99 -51.32 28.65 3.11
C THR A 99 -51.52 27.99 1.76
N PHE A 100 -51.26 26.69 1.71
CA PHE A 100 -51.36 25.85 0.51
C PHE A 100 -52.24 24.63 0.76
N ASP A 101 -53.32 24.52 0.04
CA ASP A 101 -54.12 23.33 -0.04
C ASP A 101 -53.75 22.59 -1.35
N ILE A 102 -53.10 21.49 -1.23
CA ILE A 102 -52.54 20.74 -2.34
C ILE A 102 -53.28 19.41 -2.50
N ALA A 103 -53.90 19.22 -3.65
CA ALA A 103 -54.50 17.94 -4.05
C ALA A 103 -53.56 17.23 -5.04
N MET A 104 -52.93 16.16 -4.64
CA MET A 104 -52.01 15.38 -5.49
C MET A 104 -52.75 14.29 -6.25
N GLU A 105 -52.43 14.15 -7.52
CA GLU A 105 -53.04 13.14 -8.43
C GLU A 105 -52.15 11.90 -8.45
N MET A 106 -52.77 10.72 -8.25
CA MET A 106 -52.05 9.44 -8.38
C MET A 106 -51.55 9.26 -9.81
N SER A 107 -50.32 8.90 -9.96
CA SER A 107 -49.70 8.69 -11.26
C SER A 107 -48.77 7.50 -11.20
N GLU A 108 -48.84 6.62 -12.17
CA GLU A 108 -47.83 5.59 -12.36
C GLU A 108 -46.46 6.25 -12.63
N VAL A 109 -45.61 6.24 -11.64
CA VAL A 109 -44.27 6.76 -11.77
C VAL A 109 -43.42 5.72 -12.49
N GLN A 110 -43.16 5.92 -13.78
CA GLN A 110 -41.97 5.34 -14.38
C GLN A 110 -40.76 5.94 -13.67
N LEU A 111 -40.15 5.13 -12.79
CA LEU A 111 -38.90 5.50 -12.17
C LEU A 111 -37.88 5.76 -13.29
N LYS A 112 -37.56 7.01 -13.56
CA LYS A 112 -36.34 7.35 -14.34
C LYS A 112 -35.19 6.69 -13.62
N GLU A 113 -34.45 5.84 -14.34
CA GLU A 113 -33.24 5.22 -13.87
C GLU A 113 -32.37 6.31 -13.24
N VAL A 114 -32.27 6.31 -11.92
CA VAL A 114 -31.36 7.21 -11.21
C VAL A 114 -29.97 6.69 -11.47
N VAL A 115 -29.33 7.17 -12.52
CA VAL A 115 -27.90 6.97 -12.73
C VAL A 115 -27.19 7.70 -11.59
N ILE A 116 -26.98 6.97 -10.50
CA ILE A 116 -26.12 7.44 -9.41
C ILE A 116 -24.72 7.46 -10.03
N LYS A 117 -24.27 8.63 -10.49
CA LYS A 117 -22.86 8.84 -10.83
C LYS A 117 -22.10 8.66 -9.53
N SER A 118 -21.52 7.48 -9.34
CA SER A 118 -20.65 7.16 -8.22
C SER A 118 -19.59 8.25 -8.12
N ARG A 119 -19.44 8.84 -6.94
CA ARG A 119 -18.38 9.82 -6.70
C ARG A 119 -17.04 9.15 -6.98
N LYS A 120 -16.16 9.82 -7.73
CA LYS A 120 -14.83 9.27 -8.02
C LYS A 120 -13.98 9.18 -6.77
N ILE A 121 -14.00 10.25 -5.96
CA ILE A 121 -13.24 10.42 -4.72
C ILE A 121 -14.17 11.11 -3.72
N TRP A 122 -14.14 10.66 -2.47
CA TRP A 122 -14.83 11.33 -1.36
C TRP A 122 -14.09 11.08 -0.05
N GLU A 123 -14.34 11.92 0.94
CA GLU A 123 -13.82 11.79 2.29
C GLU A 123 -14.85 11.13 3.20
N GLN A 124 -14.38 10.29 4.09
CA GLN A 124 -15.16 9.65 5.15
C GLN A 124 -14.36 9.68 6.46
N GLY A 125 -14.57 10.72 7.28
CA GLY A 125 -13.72 11.01 8.44
C GLY A 125 -12.28 11.30 7.98
N ASP A 126 -11.30 10.61 8.56
CA ASP A 126 -9.87 10.74 8.23
C ASP A 126 -9.44 9.84 7.05
N THR A 127 -10.40 9.35 6.28
CA THR A 127 -10.14 8.41 5.18
C THR A 127 -10.60 9.00 3.85
N ILE A 128 -9.69 9.02 2.88
CA ILE A 128 -10.00 9.35 1.49
C ILE A 128 -10.37 8.05 0.77
N VAL A 129 -11.51 8.04 0.11
CA VAL A 129 -12.03 6.85 -0.58
C VAL A 129 -12.05 7.08 -2.08
N TYR A 130 -11.45 6.15 -2.82
CA TYR A 130 -11.40 6.12 -4.27
C TYR A 130 -12.28 4.98 -4.80
N SER A 131 -13.20 5.28 -5.72
CA SER A 131 -13.98 4.25 -6.41
C SER A 131 -13.16 3.65 -7.54
N VAL A 132 -12.80 2.37 -7.45
CA VAL A 132 -11.95 1.70 -8.45
C VAL A 132 -12.56 1.77 -9.85
N SER A 133 -13.86 1.57 -9.99
CA SER A 133 -14.55 1.57 -11.29
C SER A 133 -14.48 2.91 -12.05
N ASN A 134 -14.17 4.01 -11.37
CA ASN A 134 -14.05 5.33 -11.99
C ASN A 134 -12.64 5.63 -12.52
N PHE A 135 -11.65 4.81 -12.18
CA PHE A 135 -10.25 4.95 -12.61
C PHE A 135 -9.81 3.78 -13.48
N ALA A 136 -10.45 2.61 -13.32
CA ALA A 136 -10.13 1.41 -14.07
C ALA A 136 -10.57 1.51 -15.53
N THR A 137 -9.72 0.96 -16.42
CA THR A 137 -10.01 0.75 -17.85
C THR A 137 -10.00 -0.75 -18.15
N GLU A 138 -10.45 -1.16 -19.33
CA GLU A 138 -10.45 -2.56 -19.77
C GLU A 138 -9.03 -3.16 -19.88
N GLN A 139 -8.03 -2.32 -20.06
CA GLN A 139 -6.63 -2.73 -20.18
C GLN A 139 -5.98 -3.03 -18.81
N ASP A 140 -6.55 -2.54 -17.71
CA ASP A 140 -6.00 -2.74 -16.38
C ASP A 140 -6.27 -4.17 -15.91
N ARG A 141 -5.23 -4.87 -15.52
CA ARG A 141 -5.30 -6.23 -15.01
C ARG A 141 -5.33 -6.26 -13.49
N THR A 142 -4.43 -5.50 -12.87
CA THR A 142 -4.19 -5.52 -11.43
C THR A 142 -4.64 -4.23 -10.77
N ILE A 143 -4.76 -4.25 -9.44
CA ILE A 143 -5.04 -3.04 -8.67
C ILE A 143 -3.90 -2.02 -8.78
N GLY A 144 -2.66 -2.48 -8.96
CA GLY A 144 -1.50 -1.62 -9.17
C GLY A 144 -1.64 -0.74 -10.42
N ASP A 145 -2.20 -1.28 -11.52
CA ASP A 145 -2.43 -0.51 -12.74
C ASP A 145 -3.42 0.63 -12.52
N VAL A 146 -4.46 0.38 -11.72
CA VAL A 146 -5.48 1.38 -11.40
C VAL A 146 -4.95 2.40 -10.40
N LEU A 147 -4.18 1.98 -9.38
CA LEU A 147 -3.57 2.89 -8.41
C LEU A 147 -2.68 3.94 -9.08
N LYS A 148 -1.92 3.58 -10.12
CA LYS A 148 -1.09 4.54 -10.90
C LYS A 148 -1.89 5.69 -11.52
N LYS A 149 -3.19 5.51 -11.71
CA LYS A 149 -4.12 6.49 -12.30
C LYS A 149 -4.86 7.31 -11.24
N MET A 150 -4.77 6.92 -9.96
CA MET A 150 -5.42 7.62 -8.86
C MET A 150 -4.57 8.79 -8.38
N PRO A 151 -5.13 9.99 -8.20
CA PRO A 151 -4.39 11.15 -7.68
C PRO A 151 -3.70 10.85 -6.35
N GLY A 152 -2.47 11.33 -6.21
CA GLY A 152 -1.65 11.16 -5.01
C GLY A 152 -0.87 9.84 -4.94
N PHE A 153 -1.18 8.86 -5.78
CA PHE A 153 -0.47 7.58 -5.82
C PHE A 153 0.68 7.59 -6.81
N ASP A 154 1.81 6.99 -6.39
CA ASP A 154 2.92 6.57 -7.25
C ASP A 154 3.22 5.11 -6.93
N VAL A 155 3.14 4.24 -7.93
CA VAL A 155 3.32 2.79 -7.79
C VAL A 155 4.49 2.34 -8.66
N GLN A 156 5.53 1.84 -8.01
CA GLN A 156 6.76 1.36 -8.64
C GLN A 156 6.56 -0.01 -9.32
N LYS A 157 7.47 -0.41 -10.20
CA LYS A 157 7.43 -1.72 -10.88
C LYS A 157 7.45 -2.91 -9.91
N ASP A 158 8.15 -2.79 -8.78
CA ASP A 158 8.21 -3.80 -7.72
C ASP A 158 6.94 -3.85 -6.84
N GLY A 159 5.93 -3.03 -7.14
CA GLY A 159 4.67 -2.95 -6.39
C GLY A 159 4.70 -2.04 -5.17
N ARG A 160 5.82 -1.34 -4.90
CA ARG A 160 5.90 -0.36 -3.81
C ARG A 160 4.98 0.83 -4.09
N ILE A 161 4.24 1.24 -3.07
CA ILE A 161 3.26 2.33 -3.15
C ILE A 161 3.77 3.53 -2.36
N TYR A 162 3.75 4.69 -3.01
CA TYR A 162 3.89 5.99 -2.37
C TYR A 162 2.56 6.74 -2.45
N TYR A 163 2.24 7.47 -1.42
CA TYR A 163 1.09 8.36 -1.38
C TYR A 163 1.57 9.76 -0.98
N ASN A 164 1.27 10.77 -1.81
CA ASN A 164 1.77 12.15 -1.67
C ASN A 164 3.29 12.22 -1.43
N GLY A 165 4.06 11.40 -2.18
CA GLY A 165 5.52 11.34 -2.11
C GLY A 165 6.11 10.57 -0.93
N LYS A 166 5.28 10.01 -0.02
CA LYS A 166 5.72 9.22 1.13
C LYS A 166 5.33 7.75 0.94
N SER A 167 6.24 6.83 1.31
CA SER A 167 5.93 5.39 1.33
C SER A 167 4.81 5.11 2.33
N ILE A 168 3.84 4.27 1.95
CA ILE A 168 2.80 3.85 2.87
C ILE A 168 3.38 3.00 4.02
N ASN A 169 2.77 3.10 5.22
CA ASN A 169 3.21 2.31 6.37
C ASN A 169 2.47 0.97 6.52
N LYS A 170 1.28 0.84 5.93
CA LYS A 170 0.47 -0.37 5.98
C LYS A 170 -0.35 -0.56 4.70
N PHE A 171 -0.51 -1.83 4.32
CA PHE A 171 -1.38 -2.25 3.24
C PHE A 171 -2.38 -3.29 3.75
N TYR A 172 -3.65 -2.93 3.72
CA TYR A 172 -4.73 -3.76 4.23
C TYR A 172 -5.58 -4.33 3.08
N ILE A 173 -6.12 -5.53 3.30
CA ILE A 173 -7.21 -6.07 2.51
C ILE A 173 -8.36 -6.39 3.47
N GLU A 174 -9.52 -5.75 3.27
CA GLU A 174 -10.67 -5.82 4.19
C GLU A 174 -10.29 -5.47 5.63
N GLY A 175 -9.36 -4.53 5.81
CA GLY A 175 -8.93 -4.04 7.13
C GLY A 175 -7.91 -4.92 7.84
N ARG A 176 -7.35 -5.95 7.18
CA ARG A 176 -6.34 -6.86 7.74
C ARG A 176 -5.03 -6.77 6.97
N ASP A 177 -3.90 -6.71 7.67
CA ASP A 177 -2.54 -6.67 7.12
C ASP A 177 -1.97 -8.09 7.04
N MET A 178 -2.28 -8.82 5.98
CA MET A 178 -1.80 -10.18 5.77
C MET A 178 -0.35 -10.23 5.25
N LEU A 179 0.02 -9.24 4.43
CA LEU A 179 1.27 -9.26 3.68
C LEU A 179 2.41 -8.56 4.41
N GLU A 180 2.11 -7.89 5.53
CA GLU A 180 3.08 -7.08 6.25
C GLU A 180 3.73 -6.05 5.29
N GLY A 181 5.04 -6.02 5.17
CA GLY A 181 5.73 -5.15 4.20
C GLY A 181 5.84 -5.70 2.78
N ARG A 182 5.39 -6.95 2.49
CA ARG A 182 5.52 -7.60 1.18
C ARG A 182 4.28 -7.45 0.30
N TYR A 183 3.64 -6.29 0.35
CA TYR A 183 2.38 -6.04 -0.36
C TYR A 183 2.53 -5.91 -1.89
N GLY A 184 3.75 -5.88 -2.43
CA GLY A 184 4.00 -5.91 -3.88
C GLY A 184 3.29 -7.07 -4.58
N ILE A 185 3.22 -8.25 -3.93
CA ILE A 185 2.49 -9.43 -4.43
C ILE A 185 1.00 -9.11 -4.65
N ALA A 186 0.37 -8.36 -3.73
CA ALA A 186 -1.03 -7.97 -3.88
C ALA A 186 -1.20 -6.81 -4.89
N THR A 187 -0.30 -5.84 -4.89
CA THR A 187 -0.33 -4.72 -5.83
C THR A 187 -0.27 -5.21 -7.28
N ASN A 188 0.63 -6.18 -7.54
CA ASN A 188 0.86 -6.74 -8.86
C ASN A 188 0.00 -7.98 -9.19
N GLY A 189 -0.81 -8.49 -8.22
CA GLY A 189 -1.55 -9.74 -8.40
C GLY A 189 -3.06 -9.61 -8.23
N VAL A 190 -3.56 -8.74 -7.35
CA VAL A 190 -5.01 -8.62 -7.09
C VAL A 190 -5.73 -8.05 -8.32
N PRO A 191 -6.70 -8.80 -8.93
CA PRO A 191 -7.41 -8.31 -10.09
C PRO A 191 -8.24 -7.07 -9.77
N GLN A 192 -8.09 -6.01 -10.56
CA GLN A 192 -8.81 -4.75 -10.35
C GLN A 192 -10.35 -4.93 -10.36
N ARG A 193 -10.84 -5.87 -11.17
CA ARG A 193 -12.27 -6.17 -11.30
C ARG A 193 -12.93 -6.65 -9.99
N ASP A 194 -12.14 -7.14 -9.04
CA ASP A 194 -12.59 -7.68 -7.75
C ASP A 194 -12.53 -6.66 -6.61
N VAL A 195 -11.83 -5.52 -6.82
CA VAL A 195 -11.74 -4.43 -5.87
C VAL A 195 -12.84 -3.41 -6.14
N GLY A 196 -13.59 -3.03 -5.10
CA GLY A 196 -14.67 -2.03 -5.20
C GLY A 196 -14.16 -0.61 -4.97
N ARG A 197 -13.36 -0.44 -3.92
CA ARG A 197 -12.81 0.86 -3.52
C ARG A 197 -11.46 0.71 -2.85
N VAL A 198 -10.68 1.78 -2.91
CA VAL A 198 -9.42 1.96 -2.20
C VAL A 198 -9.63 3.03 -1.14
N GLU A 199 -9.32 2.72 0.09
CA GLU A 199 -9.40 3.63 1.23
C GLU A 199 -7.97 4.03 1.62
N VAL A 200 -7.71 5.33 1.73
CA VAL A 200 -6.43 5.87 2.19
C VAL A 200 -6.64 6.53 3.54
N MET A 201 -6.05 5.97 4.57
CA MET A 201 -6.06 6.52 5.92
C MET A 201 -4.80 7.36 6.09
N GLU A 202 -4.96 8.69 6.07
CA GLU A 202 -3.84 9.61 6.28
C GLU A 202 -3.41 9.64 7.75
N ASN A 203 -2.13 9.88 8.00
CA ASN A 203 -1.55 9.92 9.35
C ASN A 203 -1.84 8.66 10.18
N HIS A 204 -1.83 7.51 9.51
CA HIS A 204 -2.26 6.25 10.10
C HIS A 204 -1.33 5.76 11.20
N GLN A 205 -1.88 5.56 12.43
CA GLN A 205 -1.20 4.89 13.53
C GLN A 205 -1.60 3.41 13.58
N PRO A 206 -0.71 2.47 13.16
CA PRO A 206 -1.07 1.05 13.10
C PRO A 206 -1.24 0.39 14.47
N VAL A 207 -0.69 0.95 15.54
CA VAL A 207 -0.77 0.42 16.91
C VAL A 207 -1.85 1.17 17.68
N LYS A 208 -3.04 0.58 17.83
CA LYS A 208 -4.20 1.21 18.50
C LYS A 208 -3.91 1.69 19.93
N ALA A 209 -3.06 0.98 20.65
CA ALA A 209 -2.66 1.38 22.00
C ALA A 209 -1.82 2.67 22.05
N LEU A 210 -1.20 3.07 20.92
CA LEU A 210 -0.40 4.29 20.79
C LEU A 210 -1.14 5.46 20.14
N GLU A 211 -2.42 5.29 19.80
CA GLU A 211 -3.24 6.41 19.30
C GLU A 211 -3.24 7.56 20.31
N GLY A 212 -2.87 8.77 19.83
CA GLY A 212 -2.73 9.97 20.67
C GLY A 212 -1.38 10.09 21.41
N PHE A 213 -0.50 9.09 21.38
CA PHE A 213 0.86 9.16 21.94
C PHE A 213 1.93 9.39 20.87
N THR A 214 1.73 8.83 19.70
CA THR A 214 2.66 8.98 18.57
C THR A 214 1.89 9.41 17.33
N ILE A 215 2.46 10.37 16.61
CA ILE A 215 1.91 10.85 15.35
C ILE A 215 2.64 10.12 14.24
N SER A 216 1.90 9.60 13.27
CA SER A 216 2.42 9.09 12.00
C SER A 216 2.18 10.14 10.93
N ASP A 217 3.13 10.33 10.04
CA ASP A 217 3.02 11.19 8.86
C ASP A 217 2.88 10.37 7.56
N GLN A 218 2.71 9.06 7.71
CA GLN A 218 2.54 8.11 6.62
C GLN A 218 1.08 7.67 6.50
N ALA A 219 0.66 7.39 5.29
CA ALA A 219 -0.66 6.85 5.01
C ALA A 219 -0.67 5.32 5.06
N ALA A 220 -1.85 4.74 5.29
CA ALA A 220 -2.12 3.34 5.03
C ALA A 220 -3.15 3.20 3.91
N VAL A 221 -3.03 2.13 3.13
CA VAL A 221 -3.95 1.79 2.04
C VAL A 221 -4.76 0.57 2.43
N ASN A 222 -6.07 0.60 2.19
CA ASN A 222 -6.96 -0.53 2.43
C ASN A 222 -7.80 -0.83 1.18
N LEU A 223 -7.68 -2.04 0.67
CA LEU A 223 -8.51 -2.53 -0.42
C LEU A 223 -9.81 -3.08 0.12
N LYS A 224 -10.93 -2.56 -0.36
CA LYS A 224 -12.27 -3.12 -0.12
C LYS A 224 -12.73 -3.91 -1.33
N MET A 225 -12.90 -5.21 -1.12
CA MET A 225 -13.34 -6.12 -2.18
C MET A 225 -14.82 -5.92 -2.51
N LYS A 226 -15.19 -6.14 -3.76
CA LYS A 226 -16.61 -6.20 -4.14
C LYS A 226 -17.30 -7.34 -3.39
N HIS A 227 -18.58 -7.16 -3.07
CA HIS A 227 -19.34 -8.15 -2.29
C HIS A 227 -19.32 -9.55 -2.95
N LYS A 228 -19.44 -9.61 -4.27
CA LYS A 228 -19.38 -10.86 -5.05
C LYS A 228 -18.04 -11.59 -5.00
N SER A 229 -16.97 -10.86 -4.63
CA SER A 229 -15.59 -11.37 -4.60
C SER A 229 -15.17 -11.83 -3.20
N LYS A 230 -15.99 -11.59 -2.18
CA LYS A 230 -15.72 -12.04 -0.81
C LYS A 230 -16.07 -13.51 -0.61
N ALA A 231 -15.31 -14.19 0.24
CA ALA A 231 -15.50 -15.59 0.64
C ALA A 231 -15.44 -16.62 -0.51
N LYS A 232 -14.87 -16.25 -1.65
CA LYS A 232 -14.64 -17.12 -2.80
C LYS A 232 -13.18 -17.21 -3.13
N TRP A 233 -12.78 -18.30 -3.80
CA TRP A 233 -11.50 -18.35 -4.48
C TRP A 233 -11.58 -17.49 -5.75
N ILE A 234 -10.61 -16.61 -5.92
CA ILE A 234 -10.38 -15.83 -7.12
C ILE A 234 -9.04 -16.30 -7.66
N ALA A 235 -9.00 -16.74 -8.90
CA ALA A 235 -7.78 -17.14 -9.56
C ALA A 235 -7.63 -16.42 -10.90
N THR A 236 -6.39 -16.09 -11.23
CA THR A 236 -5.98 -15.55 -12.53
C THR A 236 -4.82 -16.38 -13.05
N ILE A 237 -4.90 -16.80 -14.29
CA ILE A 237 -3.85 -17.53 -14.99
C ILE A 237 -3.50 -16.69 -16.22
N ASP A 238 -2.21 -16.37 -16.34
CA ASP A 238 -1.65 -15.71 -17.52
C ASP A 238 -0.55 -16.63 -18.08
N GLY A 239 -0.48 -16.74 -19.40
CA GLY A 239 0.54 -17.56 -20.06
C GLY A 239 0.91 -16.99 -21.42
N GLY A 240 2.19 -17.03 -21.72
CA GLY A 240 2.76 -16.64 -23.01
C GLY A 240 3.86 -17.62 -23.42
N ALA A 241 3.97 -17.88 -24.72
CA ALA A 241 5.06 -18.63 -25.30
C ALA A 241 5.52 -17.93 -26.59
N GLY A 242 6.81 -18.02 -26.88
CA GLY A 242 7.43 -17.41 -28.04
C GLY A 242 8.73 -18.10 -28.42
N VAL A 243 9.38 -17.58 -29.44
CA VAL A 243 10.70 -18.04 -29.89
C VAL A 243 11.60 -16.83 -30.09
N SER A 244 12.81 -16.88 -29.55
CA SER A 244 13.88 -15.92 -29.86
C SER A 244 14.64 -16.39 -31.09
N GLU A 245 15.03 -15.47 -31.97
CA GLU A 245 15.81 -15.79 -33.17
C GLU A 245 17.31 -15.92 -32.88
N SER A 246 17.82 -15.15 -31.90
CA SER A 246 19.25 -15.16 -31.56
C SER A 246 19.48 -14.83 -30.09
N PRO A 247 19.89 -15.81 -29.28
CA PRO A 247 19.99 -17.25 -29.57
C PRO A 247 18.62 -17.88 -29.87
N GLN A 248 18.57 -18.93 -30.66
CA GLN A 248 17.33 -19.66 -30.91
C GLN A 248 16.91 -20.39 -29.63
N GLU A 249 15.95 -19.84 -28.94
CA GLU A 249 15.48 -20.34 -27.64
C GLU A 249 13.95 -20.20 -27.54
N MET A 250 13.32 -21.18 -26.90
CA MET A 250 11.90 -21.11 -26.56
C MET A 250 11.71 -20.15 -25.39
N LEU A 251 10.87 -19.16 -25.56
CA LEU A 251 10.50 -18.20 -24.53
C LEU A 251 9.18 -18.61 -23.89
N TRP A 252 9.07 -18.39 -22.58
CA TRP A 252 7.84 -18.60 -21.82
C TRP A 252 7.66 -17.53 -20.75
N ASP A 253 6.41 -17.21 -20.45
CA ASP A 253 5.97 -16.43 -19.28
C ASP A 253 4.67 -17.05 -18.77
N GLY A 254 4.69 -17.53 -17.54
CA GLY A 254 3.55 -18.15 -16.89
C GLY A 254 3.32 -17.58 -15.50
N LYS A 255 2.08 -17.17 -15.20
CA LYS A 255 1.70 -16.59 -13.91
C LYS A 255 0.39 -17.20 -13.44
N LEU A 256 0.38 -17.67 -12.21
CA LEU A 256 -0.80 -18.10 -11.49
C LEU A 256 -0.92 -17.27 -10.23
N PHE A 257 -2.03 -16.59 -10.07
CA PHE A 257 -2.39 -15.87 -8.85
C PHE A 257 -3.70 -16.43 -8.31
N ALA A 258 -3.75 -16.73 -7.02
CA ALA A 258 -4.96 -17.18 -6.35
C ALA A 258 -5.12 -16.47 -5.01
N MET A 259 -6.35 -16.05 -4.70
CA MET A 259 -6.65 -15.44 -3.41
C MET A 259 -8.01 -15.88 -2.87
N MET A 260 -8.14 -15.89 -1.54
CA MET A 260 -9.38 -16.09 -0.82
C MET A 260 -9.43 -15.14 0.36
N ILE A 261 -10.45 -14.28 0.41
CA ILE A 261 -10.63 -13.28 1.45
C ILE A 261 -11.93 -13.57 2.20
N LYS A 262 -11.81 -14.18 3.39
CA LYS A 262 -12.89 -14.40 4.36
C LYS A 262 -12.66 -13.55 5.61
N SER A 263 -13.70 -13.38 6.43
CA SER A 263 -13.58 -12.60 7.68
C SER A 263 -12.60 -13.19 8.70
N VAL A 264 -12.45 -14.51 8.74
CA VAL A 264 -11.60 -15.23 9.71
C VAL A 264 -10.29 -15.70 9.09
N MET A 265 -10.25 -15.89 7.77
CA MET A 265 -9.10 -16.41 7.06
C MET A 265 -8.90 -15.66 5.75
N GLN A 266 -7.66 -15.29 5.46
CA GLN A 266 -7.25 -14.74 4.17
C GLN A 266 -6.05 -15.53 3.66
N ASN A 267 -5.99 -15.73 2.36
CA ASN A 267 -4.85 -16.33 1.69
C ASN A 267 -4.61 -15.64 0.35
N ILE A 268 -3.35 -15.41 0.03
CA ILE A 268 -2.86 -15.06 -1.31
C ILE A 268 -1.70 -15.98 -1.63
N SER A 269 -1.79 -16.63 -2.78
CA SER A 269 -0.74 -17.49 -3.32
C SER A 269 -0.46 -17.12 -4.77
N THR A 270 0.81 -17.12 -5.16
CA THR A 270 1.21 -16.85 -6.54
C THR A 270 2.36 -17.75 -6.95
N THR A 271 2.33 -18.17 -8.20
CA THR A 271 3.44 -18.87 -8.85
C THR A 271 3.72 -18.17 -10.16
N LYS A 272 4.99 -17.86 -10.41
CA LYS A 272 5.44 -17.20 -11.64
C LYS A 272 6.67 -17.90 -12.18
N SER A 273 6.77 -17.97 -13.50
CA SER A 273 7.90 -18.57 -14.19
C SER A 273 8.12 -17.87 -15.52
N ASN A 274 9.34 -17.41 -15.77
CA ASN A 274 9.68 -16.80 -17.05
C ASN A 274 11.15 -16.96 -17.45
N ASN A 275 11.42 -16.76 -18.74
CA ASN A 275 12.74 -16.51 -19.30
C ASN A 275 12.73 -15.29 -20.25
N THR A 276 11.88 -14.32 -19.99
CA THR A 276 11.61 -13.16 -20.84
C THR A 276 12.16 -11.85 -20.28
N GLY A 277 13.02 -11.91 -19.23
CA GLY A 277 13.64 -10.72 -18.64
C GLY A 277 12.85 -10.12 -17.45
N GLU A 278 11.75 -10.71 -17.01
CA GLU A 278 11.01 -10.19 -15.85
C GLU A 278 11.67 -10.60 -14.53
N ASP A 279 11.98 -9.60 -13.71
CA ASP A 279 12.65 -9.77 -12.40
C ASP A 279 11.64 -9.93 -11.26
N TYR A 280 11.62 -11.11 -10.63
CA TYR A 280 10.74 -11.39 -9.48
C TYR A 280 11.40 -11.10 -8.12
N ALA A 281 12.67 -10.66 -8.08
CA ALA A 281 13.36 -10.38 -6.81
C ALA A 281 12.69 -9.24 -6.02
N GLY A 282 12.04 -8.30 -6.71
CA GLY A 282 11.29 -7.22 -6.09
C GLY A 282 10.08 -7.70 -5.28
N GLU A 283 9.48 -8.83 -5.62
CA GLU A 283 8.27 -9.33 -4.95
C GLU A 283 8.53 -9.93 -3.56
N ILE A 284 9.77 -10.35 -3.28
CA ILE A 284 10.17 -10.82 -1.94
C ILE A 284 10.48 -9.65 -1.01
N ARG A 285 10.62 -8.44 -1.54
CA ARG A 285 11.07 -7.26 -0.80
C ARG A 285 10.09 -6.86 0.29
N ASP A 286 10.61 -6.66 1.50
CA ASP A 286 9.88 -6.13 2.64
C ASP A 286 10.00 -4.60 2.67
N PHE A 287 8.97 -3.89 2.23
CA PHE A 287 8.94 -2.41 2.17
C PHE A 287 8.76 -1.75 3.54
N SER A 288 8.42 -2.51 4.57
CA SER A 288 8.28 -2.01 5.96
C SER A 288 9.62 -1.99 6.70
N SER A 289 10.64 -2.67 6.17
CA SER A 289 11.98 -2.75 6.76
C SER A 289 12.89 -1.72 6.11
N SER A 290 13.53 -0.90 6.93
CA SER A 290 14.60 -0.01 6.47
C SER A 290 15.94 -0.74 6.29
N SER A 291 16.07 -1.96 6.82
CA SER A 291 17.25 -2.79 6.64
C SER A 291 17.15 -3.52 5.31
N ASP A 292 18.05 -3.18 4.39
CA ASP A 292 18.29 -4.01 3.22
C ASP A 292 18.78 -5.38 3.71
N MET A 293 18.06 -6.44 3.32
CA MET A 293 18.42 -7.83 3.64
C MET A 293 19.54 -8.33 2.73
N SER A 294 20.26 -7.45 2.04
CA SER A 294 21.49 -7.79 1.33
C SER A 294 22.55 -8.22 2.34
N GLY A 295 23.21 -9.35 2.08
CA GLY A 295 24.39 -9.77 2.83
C GLY A 295 25.56 -8.81 2.62
N ASN A 296 26.60 -8.95 3.42
CA ASN A 296 27.83 -8.21 3.19
C ASN A 296 28.48 -8.69 1.88
N THR A 297 28.99 -7.75 1.10
CA THR A 297 29.70 -8.07 -0.14
C THR A 297 31.20 -8.10 0.14
N PHE A 298 31.69 -9.25 0.64
CA PHE A 298 33.15 -9.42 0.86
C PHE A 298 33.92 -9.61 -0.45
N PHE A 299 33.27 -10.28 -1.41
CA PHE A 299 33.87 -10.56 -2.70
C PHE A 299 33.07 -9.91 -3.82
N ARG A 300 33.80 -9.33 -4.76
CA ARG A 300 33.25 -8.82 -6.01
C ARG A 300 33.93 -9.55 -7.14
N VAL A 301 33.16 -10.31 -7.93
CA VAL A 301 33.62 -10.88 -9.20
C VAL A 301 33.53 -9.83 -10.29
N GLY A 302 34.39 -9.93 -11.29
CA GLY A 302 34.30 -9.14 -12.51
C GLY A 302 33.05 -9.56 -13.28
N ALA A 303 31.91 -8.96 -12.97
CA ALA A 303 30.68 -9.25 -13.70
C ALA A 303 30.64 -8.51 -15.05
N ALA A 304 29.95 -9.11 -16.02
CA ALA A 304 29.68 -8.46 -17.31
C ALA A 304 29.00 -7.10 -17.09
N ARG A 305 29.45 -6.10 -17.83
CA ARG A 305 28.89 -4.73 -17.76
C ARG A 305 27.54 -4.73 -18.44
N ILE A 306 26.49 -4.36 -17.71
CA ILE A 306 25.14 -4.26 -18.24
C ILE A 306 24.90 -2.81 -18.67
N ALA A 307 24.31 -2.60 -19.84
CA ALA A 307 23.91 -1.29 -20.32
C ALA A 307 22.82 -0.70 -19.42
N ASP A 308 22.79 0.64 -19.29
CA ASP A 308 21.75 1.38 -18.55
C ASP A 308 20.45 1.41 -19.37
N LEU A 309 19.82 0.25 -19.49
CA LEU A 309 18.54 0.02 -20.15
C LEU A 309 17.58 -0.66 -19.15
N GLU A 310 16.32 -0.75 -19.54
CA GLU A 310 15.34 -1.51 -18.74
C GLU A 310 15.79 -2.98 -18.62
N LYS A 311 15.62 -3.55 -17.41
CA LYS A 311 16.05 -4.91 -17.08
C LYS A 311 15.52 -5.96 -18.07
N GLU A 312 14.27 -5.81 -18.47
CA GLU A 312 13.60 -6.70 -19.42
C GLU A 312 14.30 -6.79 -20.79
N ARG A 313 15.13 -5.78 -21.11
CA ARG A 313 15.91 -5.71 -22.38
C ARG A 313 17.34 -6.23 -22.23
N THR A 314 17.83 -6.40 -21.03
CA THR A 314 19.23 -6.72 -20.73
C THR A 314 19.41 -7.98 -19.92
N MET A 315 18.34 -8.50 -19.29
CA MET A 315 18.39 -9.66 -18.43
C MET A 315 17.97 -10.92 -19.19
N PHE A 316 18.91 -11.86 -19.33
CA PHE A 316 18.68 -13.20 -19.88
C PHE A 316 18.55 -14.18 -18.72
N ASN A 317 17.32 -14.38 -18.28
CA ASN A 317 17.02 -15.14 -17.07
C ASN A 317 16.26 -16.45 -17.33
N ARG A 318 16.25 -17.29 -16.30
CA ARG A 318 15.25 -18.33 -16.05
C ARG A 318 14.87 -18.20 -14.58
N SER A 319 13.64 -17.78 -14.34
CA SER A 319 13.20 -17.48 -12.98
C SER A 319 11.93 -18.21 -12.64
N HIS A 320 11.88 -18.79 -11.43
CA HIS A 320 10.71 -19.47 -10.88
C HIS A 320 10.44 -18.91 -9.50
N PHE A 321 9.24 -18.39 -9.29
CA PHE A 321 8.82 -17.78 -8.04
C PHE A 321 7.56 -18.45 -7.52
N VAL A 322 7.56 -18.81 -6.24
CA VAL A 322 6.40 -19.35 -5.52
C VAL A 322 6.24 -18.59 -4.22
N SER A 323 5.03 -18.16 -3.94
CA SER A 323 4.70 -17.44 -2.71
C SER A 323 3.34 -17.86 -2.18
N SER A 324 3.22 -18.01 -0.87
CA SER A 324 1.95 -18.18 -0.18
C SER A 324 1.95 -17.38 1.11
N SER A 325 0.94 -16.54 1.29
CA SER A 325 0.72 -15.74 2.48
C SER A 325 -0.66 -16.04 3.02
N SER A 326 -0.75 -16.33 4.32
CA SER A 326 -2.00 -16.67 5.00
C SER A 326 -2.15 -15.88 6.30
N LEU A 327 -3.39 -15.50 6.60
CA LEU A 327 -3.79 -14.88 7.85
C LEU A 327 -4.97 -15.63 8.43
N TRP A 328 -4.88 -15.96 9.72
CA TRP A 328 -5.96 -16.54 10.51
C TRP A 328 -6.32 -15.60 11.67
N GLY A 329 -7.57 -15.18 11.73
CA GLY A 329 -8.12 -14.45 12.87
C GLY A 329 -8.45 -15.41 14.00
N LEU A 330 -7.60 -15.48 15.03
CA LEU A 330 -7.81 -16.30 16.21
C LEU A 330 -8.88 -15.71 17.13
N SER A 331 -8.99 -14.39 17.11
CA SER A 331 -10.05 -13.62 17.77
C SER A 331 -10.33 -12.32 16.99
N LYS A 332 -11.21 -11.45 17.51
CA LYS A 332 -11.46 -10.12 16.92
C LYS A 332 -10.22 -9.22 16.91
N GLU A 333 -9.25 -9.47 17.77
CA GLU A 333 -8.08 -8.62 18.01
C GLU A 333 -6.76 -9.36 17.82
N THR A 334 -6.79 -10.69 17.66
CA THR A 334 -5.60 -11.53 17.55
C THR A 334 -5.56 -12.25 16.21
N GLU A 335 -4.42 -12.14 15.52
CA GLU A 335 -4.17 -12.71 14.22
C GLU A 335 -2.87 -13.51 14.22
N LEU A 336 -2.89 -14.68 13.58
CA LEU A 336 -1.72 -15.44 13.20
C LEU A 336 -1.50 -15.26 11.70
N LYS A 337 -0.28 -14.95 11.30
CA LYS A 337 0.12 -14.75 9.90
C LYS A 337 1.30 -15.64 9.57
N THR A 338 1.28 -16.22 8.39
CA THR A 338 2.41 -16.96 7.85
C THR A 338 2.66 -16.54 6.42
N GLN A 339 3.94 -16.47 6.05
CA GLN A 339 4.36 -16.21 4.69
C GLN A 339 5.53 -17.12 4.36
N ILE A 340 5.52 -17.67 3.16
CA ILE A 340 6.63 -18.41 2.59
C ILE A 340 6.83 -17.97 1.16
N HIS A 341 8.07 -17.68 0.78
CA HIS A 341 8.45 -17.25 -0.55
C HIS A 341 9.69 -18.02 -0.98
N TYR A 342 9.68 -18.52 -2.19
CA TYR A 342 10.83 -19.16 -2.80
C TYR A 342 11.06 -18.60 -4.19
N LEU A 343 12.28 -18.17 -4.46
CA LEU A 343 12.75 -17.71 -5.77
C LEU A 343 13.96 -18.55 -6.19
N ASN A 344 13.84 -19.23 -7.31
CA ASN A 344 14.97 -19.76 -8.06
C ASN A 344 15.23 -18.79 -9.23
N HIS A 345 16.44 -18.31 -9.33
CA HIS A 345 16.84 -17.33 -10.34
C HIS A 345 18.17 -17.71 -10.95
N HIS A 346 18.19 -17.77 -12.25
CA HIS A 346 19.35 -18.04 -13.09
C HIS A 346 19.45 -16.92 -14.11
N GLU A 347 20.61 -16.28 -14.21
CA GLU A 347 20.83 -15.14 -15.09
C GLU A 347 22.17 -15.28 -15.80
N THR A 348 22.18 -15.06 -17.11
CA THR A 348 23.39 -14.96 -17.91
C THR A 348 23.57 -13.54 -18.42
N SER A 349 24.81 -13.06 -18.44
CA SER A 349 25.14 -11.78 -19.04
C SER A 349 26.48 -11.87 -19.76
N ARG A 350 26.61 -11.09 -20.83
CA ARG A 350 27.82 -10.99 -21.64
C ARG A 350 28.13 -9.54 -21.93
N SER A 351 29.41 -9.16 -21.81
CA SER A 351 29.88 -7.84 -22.21
C SER A 351 31.21 -7.92 -22.95
N LEU A 352 31.40 -7.04 -23.93
CA LEU A 352 32.65 -6.83 -24.63
C LEU A 352 33.15 -5.41 -24.32
N LEU A 353 34.37 -5.30 -23.85
CA LEU A 353 35.07 -4.05 -23.64
C LEU A 353 36.23 -3.95 -24.62
N ALA A 354 36.18 -3.00 -25.55
CA ALA A 354 37.28 -2.67 -26.42
C ALA A 354 37.90 -1.33 -26.01
N SER A 355 39.15 -1.36 -25.58
CA SER A 355 39.90 -0.18 -25.13
C SER A 355 41.04 0.14 -26.12
N THR A 356 40.96 1.28 -26.74
CA THR A 356 41.98 1.76 -27.68
C THR A 356 42.91 2.75 -26.97
N TYR A 357 44.18 2.41 -26.91
CA TYR A 357 45.24 3.25 -26.38
C TYR A 357 46.02 3.88 -27.50
N TYR A 358 46.08 5.20 -27.51
CA TYR A 358 46.86 5.97 -28.46
C TYR A 358 48.24 6.27 -27.82
N LEU A 359 49.24 5.47 -28.18
CA LEU A 359 50.61 5.59 -27.67
C LEU A 359 51.48 6.32 -28.66
N PRO A 360 52.64 6.90 -28.25
CA PRO A 360 53.55 7.58 -29.18
C PRO A 360 54.13 6.68 -30.26
N ASP A 361 54.20 5.39 -30.02
CA ASP A 361 54.71 4.34 -30.91
C ASP A 361 53.61 3.60 -31.70
N GLY A 362 52.37 4.03 -31.58
CA GLY A 362 51.22 3.44 -32.29
C GLY A 362 49.99 3.20 -31.44
N THR A 363 48.93 2.73 -32.08
CA THR A 363 47.66 2.43 -31.40
C THR A 363 47.64 0.98 -30.96
N LYS A 364 47.25 0.75 -29.68
CA LYS A 364 47.05 -0.58 -29.11
C LYS A 364 45.60 -0.80 -28.75
N LEU A 365 44.98 -1.81 -29.34
CA LEU A 365 43.64 -2.27 -28.97
C LEU A 365 43.73 -3.39 -27.95
N ILE A 366 42.98 -3.28 -26.85
CA ILE A 366 42.79 -4.30 -25.84
C ILE A 366 41.31 -4.65 -25.79
N GLU A 367 40.98 -5.91 -26.05
CA GLU A 367 39.63 -6.41 -25.98
C GLU A 367 39.50 -7.41 -24.82
N GLU A 368 38.40 -7.29 -24.08
CA GLU A 368 38.02 -8.19 -23.00
C GLU A 368 36.55 -8.55 -23.15
N GLU A 369 36.27 -9.84 -23.10
CA GLU A 369 34.91 -10.35 -23.09
C GLU A 369 34.64 -11.03 -21.76
N ASP A 370 33.63 -10.54 -21.03
CA ASP A 370 33.14 -11.14 -19.80
C ASP A 370 31.83 -11.89 -20.06
N ASN A 371 31.80 -13.17 -19.72
CA ASN A 371 30.62 -14.00 -19.69
C ASN A 371 30.34 -14.37 -18.24
N SER A 372 29.17 -13.98 -17.69
CA SER A 372 28.80 -14.27 -16.31
C SER A 372 27.52 -15.08 -16.21
N LEU A 373 27.49 -15.98 -15.23
CA LEU A 373 26.40 -16.85 -14.90
C LEU A 373 26.10 -16.74 -13.41
N LEU A 374 24.94 -16.17 -13.07
CA LEU A 374 24.42 -16.09 -11.70
C LEU A 374 23.40 -17.21 -11.47
N ASN A 375 23.58 -17.96 -10.40
CA ASN A 375 22.58 -18.92 -9.87
C ASN A 375 22.21 -18.48 -8.45
N SER A 376 20.93 -18.33 -8.17
CA SER A 376 20.45 -17.93 -6.85
C SER A 376 19.18 -18.67 -6.48
N ASN A 377 19.16 -19.20 -5.26
CA ASN A 377 17.97 -19.75 -4.61
C ASN A 377 17.74 -18.95 -3.35
N HIS A 378 16.53 -18.44 -3.17
CA HIS A 378 16.16 -17.61 -2.03
C HIS A 378 14.87 -18.14 -1.40
N LEU A 379 14.94 -18.57 -0.15
CA LEU A 379 13.81 -19.00 0.67
C LEU A 379 13.62 -17.99 1.80
N ALA A 380 12.48 -17.32 1.83
CA ALA A 380 12.11 -16.42 2.90
C ALA A 380 10.83 -16.88 3.61
N GLY A 381 10.83 -16.86 4.93
CA GLY A 381 9.71 -17.27 5.77
C GLY A 381 9.39 -16.24 6.83
N VAL A 382 8.10 -16.08 7.15
CA VAL A 382 7.63 -15.21 8.24
C VAL A 382 6.51 -15.93 8.97
N ILE A 383 6.60 -15.94 10.31
CA ILE A 383 5.50 -16.30 11.21
C ILE A 383 5.30 -15.12 12.15
N SER A 384 4.08 -14.60 12.23
CA SER A 384 3.76 -13.42 13.06
C SER A 384 2.49 -13.67 13.85
N LEU A 385 2.55 -13.46 15.16
CA LEU A 385 1.40 -13.40 16.05
C LEU A 385 1.20 -11.94 16.47
N GLU A 386 0.02 -11.39 16.21
CA GLU A 386 -0.30 -10.00 16.51
C GLU A 386 -1.63 -9.89 17.27
N THR A 387 -1.61 -9.18 18.39
CA THR A 387 -2.82 -8.74 19.11
C THR A 387 -2.82 -7.22 19.15
N ASN A 388 -3.90 -6.58 18.68
CA ASN A 388 -3.96 -5.12 18.52
C ASN A 388 -5.29 -4.55 18.99
N ASN A 389 -5.31 -4.04 20.23
CA ASN A 389 -6.47 -3.35 20.78
C ASN A 389 -6.07 -2.02 21.45
N LYS A 390 -7.05 -1.26 21.94
CA LYS A 390 -6.82 0.07 22.52
C LYS A 390 -6.03 0.04 23.84
N SER A 391 -6.00 -1.09 24.55
CA SER A 391 -5.34 -1.24 25.86
C SER A 391 -3.98 -1.91 25.77
N ALA A 392 -3.76 -2.73 24.72
CA ALA A 392 -2.54 -3.47 24.56
C ALA A 392 -2.26 -3.79 23.08
N TYR A 393 -0.99 -3.88 22.76
CA TYR A 393 -0.48 -4.38 21.51
C TYR A 393 0.62 -5.38 21.80
N LEU A 394 0.55 -6.53 21.16
CA LEU A 394 1.62 -7.53 21.18
C LEU A 394 1.85 -7.98 19.75
N LYS A 395 3.08 -7.90 19.28
CA LYS A 395 3.47 -8.48 18.01
C LYS A 395 4.79 -9.20 18.17
N ASN A 396 4.79 -10.49 17.87
CA ASN A 396 6.01 -11.28 17.76
C ASN A 396 6.14 -11.78 16.32
N ILE A 397 7.30 -11.54 15.72
CA ILE A 397 7.61 -11.95 14.34
C ILE A 397 8.88 -12.78 14.36
N LEU A 398 8.81 -13.98 13.81
CA LEU A 398 9.97 -14.79 13.45
C LEU A 398 10.16 -14.69 11.92
N LYS A 399 11.31 -14.20 11.48
CA LYS A 399 11.72 -14.11 10.07
C LYS A 399 12.89 -15.05 9.82
N THR A 400 12.84 -15.75 8.71
CA THR A 400 13.95 -16.52 8.17
C THR A 400 14.25 -16.07 6.75
N ASP A 401 15.52 -15.95 6.41
CA ASP A 401 15.99 -15.53 5.10
C ASP A 401 17.22 -16.36 4.75
N LEU A 402 17.05 -17.29 3.80
CA LEU A 402 18.06 -18.26 3.42
C LEU A 402 18.32 -18.10 1.92
N LYS A 403 19.50 -17.61 1.59
CA LYS A 403 19.93 -17.39 0.21
C LYS A 403 21.15 -18.23 -0.10
N TRP A 404 21.11 -18.95 -1.19
CA TRP A 404 22.25 -19.66 -1.79
C TRP A 404 22.51 -19.00 -3.14
N ALA A 405 23.66 -18.36 -3.29
CA ALA A 405 24.04 -17.72 -4.53
C ALA A 405 25.43 -18.16 -4.97
N SER A 406 25.60 -18.35 -6.26
CA SER A 406 26.90 -18.52 -6.90
C SER A 406 26.97 -17.72 -8.19
N THR A 407 28.15 -17.21 -8.50
CA THR A 407 28.43 -16.47 -9.73
C THR A 407 29.69 -17.06 -10.36
N ASP A 408 29.57 -17.49 -11.60
CA ASP A 408 30.67 -17.90 -12.46
C ASP A 408 30.96 -16.76 -13.44
N VAL A 409 32.20 -16.37 -13.61
CA VAL A 409 32.63 -15.36 -14.60
C VAL A 409 33.84 -15.89 -15.36
N ILE A 410 33.72 -15.89 -16.67
CA ILE A 410 34.81 -16.23 -17.59
C ILE A 410 35.18 -14.95 -18.35
N THR A 411 36.38 -14.43 -18.08
CA THR A 411 36.97 -13.30 -18.80
C THR A 411 37.93 -13.85 -19.86
N GLN A 412 37.71 -13.46 -21.10
CA GLN A 412 38.57 -13.76 -22.25
C GLN A 412 39.30 -12.49 -22.70
N GLY A 413 40.44 -12.64 -23.39
CA GLY A 413 41.24 -11.52 -23.90
C GLY A 413 42.55 -11.30 -23.12
N ALA A 414 42.98 -10.05 -22.99
CA ALA A 414 44.30 -9.70 -22.42
C ALA A 414 44.48 -10.11 -20.96
N PHE A 415 43.38 -10.14 -20.18
CA PHE A 415 43.39 -10.50 -18.77
C PHE A 415 42.57 -11.76 -18.49
N ALA A 416 42.65 -12.76 -19.38
CA ALA A 416 41.91 -13.99 -19.27
C ALA A 416 42.00 -14.63 -17.88
N ASN A 417 40.85 -14.93 -17.30
CA ASN A 417 40.72 -15.59 -16.01
C ASN A 417 39.31 -16.20 -15.83
N ASN A 418 39.20 -17.17 -14.92
CA ASN A 418 37.93 -17.74 -14.51
C ASN A 418 37.73 -17.40 -13.03
N GLN A 419 36.58 -16.86 -12.68
CA GLN A 419 36.20 -16.52 -11.32
C GLN A 419 34.95 -17.30 -10.92
N PHE A 420 34.95 -17.83 -9.72
CA PHE A 420 33.79 -18.49 -9.14
C PHE A 420 33.59 -18.00 -7.72
N ALA A 421 32.43 -17.43 -7.44
CA ALA A 421 32.06 -16.98 -6.11
C ALA A 421 30.82 -17.74 -5.60
N LYS A 422 30.88 -18.20 -4.35
CA LYS A 422 29.71 -18.62 -3.56
C LYS A 422 29.47 -17.59 -2.48
N THR A 423 28.23 -17.08 -2.41
CA THR A 423 27.87 -16.01 -1.47
C THR A 423 26.54 -16.34 -0.76
N PRO A 424 26.48 -17.47 -0.02
CA PRO A 424 25.27 -17.79 0.74
C PRO A 424 25.09 -16.84 1.92
N VAL A 425 23.82 -16.56 2.26
CA VAL A 425 23.41 -15.76 3.42
C VAL A 425 22.33 -16.52 4.17
N TYR A 426 22.54 -16.75 5.46
CA TYR A 426 21.58 -17.40 6.34
C TYR A 426 21.25 -16.44 7.48
N ARG A 427 19.98 -16.06 7.63
CA ARG A 427 19.54 -15.13 8.66
C ARG A 427 18.26 -15.61 9.32
N VAL A 428 18.24 -15.54 10.64
CA VAL A 428 17.04 -15.76 11.46
C VAL A 428 16.90 -14.60 12.41
N GLN A 429 15.72 -13.96 12.42
CA GLN A 429 15.43 -12.81 13.26
C GLN A 429 14.12 -13.07 14.03
N ASN A 430 14.14 -12.82 15.34
CA ASN A 430 12.94 -12.68 16.14
C ASN A 430 12.77 -11.22 16.56
N ALA A 431 11.60 -10.65 16.35
CA ALA A 431 11.24 -9.30 16.76
C ALA A 431 9.95 -9.31 17.57
N LEU A 432 10.03 -8.86 18.82
CA LEU A 432 8.92 -8.68 19.73
C LEU A 432 8.67 -7.20 19.95
N LYS A 433 7.44 -6.76 19.80
CA LYS A 433 6.97 -5.44 20.23
C LYS A 433 5.75 -5.62 21.14
N TRP A 434 5.85 -5.14 22.36
CA TRP A 434 4.76 -5.13 23.31
C TRP A 434 4.48 -3.71 23.79
N VAL A 435 3.21 -3.31 23.75
CA VAL A 435 2.75 -2.01 24.25
C VAL A 435 1.61 -2.25 25.23
N LYS A 436 1.69 -1.62 26.40
CA LYS A 436 0.60 -1.58 27.38
C LYS A 436 0.19 -0.14 27.65
N ARG A 437 -1.09 0.16 27.40
CA ARG A 437 -1.68 1.46 27.66
C ARG A 437 -2.36 1.46 29.04
N LEU A 438 -2.06 2.46 29.85
CA LEU A 438 -2.62 2.69 31.19
C LEU A 438 -3.21 4.12 31.22
N LYS A 439 -4.45 4.29 30.74
CA LYS A 439 -5.11 5.61 30.60
C LYS A 439 -4.25 6.60 29.79
N THR A 440 -3.62 7.55 30.50
CA THR A 440 -2.77 8.61 29.93
C THR A 440 -1.29 8.22 29.83
N LYS A 441 -0.95 6.95 30.11
CA LYS A 441 0.42 6.43 30.08
C LYS A 441 0.51 5.25 29.14
N ALA A 442 1.65 5.07 28.48
CA ALA A 442 1.94 3.92 27.64
C ALA A 442 3.36 3.39 27.94
N PHE A 443 3.45 2.09 28.13
CA PHE A 443 4.72 1.39 28.24
C PHE A 443 4.95 0.60 26.95
N THR A 444 6.17 0.67 26.39
CA THR A 444 6.56 -0.08 25.19
C THR A 444 7.83 -0.86 25.47
N LEU A 445 7.85 -2.12 25.07
CA LEU A 445 9.03 -2.97 25.00
C LEU A 445 9.26 -3.40 23.55
N ILE A 446 10.47 -3.27 23.09
CA ILE A 446 10.94 -3.76 21.78
C ILE A 446 12.15 -4.66 22.03
N SER A 447 12.11 -5.87 21.49
CA SER A 447 13.22 -6.83 21.54
C SER A 447 13.45 -7.35 20.12
N ILE A 448 14.66 -7.20 19.59
CA ILE A 448 15.06 -7.71 18.28
C ILE A 448 16.32 -8.54 18.46
N ASN A 449 16.24 -9.80 18.09
CA ASN A 449 17.36 -10.73 18.14
C ASN A 449 17.59 -11.33 16.76
N GLU A 450 18.83 -11.31 16.28
CA GLU A 450 19.20 -11.78 14.95
C GLU A 450 20.45 -12.64 14.98
N LEU A 451 20.40 -13.75 14.28
CA LEU A 451 21.52 -14.61 13.97
C LEU A 451 21.77 -14.60 12.47
N GLN A 452 23.00 -14.40 12.05
CA GLN A 452 23.40 -14.35 10.65
C GLN A 452 24.69 -15.14 10.45
N SER A 453 24.76 -15.86 9.32
CA SER A 453 25.96 -16.58 8.88
C SER A 453 26.14 -16.39 7.38
N GLU A 454 27.36 -16.04 6.96
CA GLU A 454 27.71 -15.77 5.57
C GLU A 454 29.05 -16.48 5.25
N PRO A 455 29.02 -17.80 4.92
CA PRO A 455 30.24 -18.52 4.52
C PRO A 455 30.51 -18.31 3.02
N HIS A 456 31.28 -17.28 2.70
CA HIS A 456 31.62 -16.89 1.34
C HIS A 456 32.90 -17.55 0.85
N LEU A 457 32.96 -17.88 -0.44
CA LEU A 457 34.12 -18.41 -1.13
C LEU A 457 34.29 -17.70 -2.47
N LEU A 458 35.51 -17.24 -2.75
CA LEU A 458 35.94 -16.79 -4.07
C LEU A 458 37.08 -17.68 -4.56
N THR A 459 36.97 -18.17 -5.78
CA THR A 459 38.07 -18.86 -6.49
C THR A 459 38.39 -18.10 -7.77
N VAL A 460 39.67 -17.87 -8.03
CA VAL A 460 40.17 -17.25 -9.25
C VAL A 460 41.22 -18.19 -9.86
N GLU A 461 41.01 -18.51 -11.14
CA GLU A 461 41.98 -19.31 -11.92
C GLU A 461 42.55 -18.43 -13.03
N ARG A 462 43.88 -18.27 -13.03
CA ARG A 462 44.61 -17.46 -14.01
C ARG A 462 45.94 -18.11 -14.33
N ASN A 463 46.27 -18.26 -15.61
CA ASN A 463 47.54 -18.86 -16.08
C ASN A 463 47.83 -20.22 -15.47
N GLY A 464 46.82 -21.08 -15.30
CA GLY A 464 46.95 -22.40 -14.69
C GLY A 464 47.15 -22.44 -13.18
N MET A 465 47.15 -21.25 -12.52
CA MET A 465 47.22 -21.13 -11.07
C MET A 465 45.82 -20.87 -10.50
N ARG A 466 45.51 -21.53 -9.37
CA ARG A 466 44.26 -21.39 -8.66
C ARG A 466 44.47 -20.70 -7.31
N TYR A 467 43.73 -19.63 -7.09
CA TYR A 467 43.68 -18.89 -5.85
C TYR A 467 42.28 -19.03 -5.26
N ALA A 468 42.20 -19.26 -3.95
CA ALA A 468 40.91 -19.29 -3.27
C ALA A 468 40.95 -18.49 -1.99
N GLN A 469 39.91 -17.69 -1.78
CA GLN A 469 39.70 -16.92 -0.56
C GLN A 469 38.36 -17.30 0.04
N GLN A 470 38.39 -17.67 1.32
CA GLN A 470 37.20 -17.89 2.13
C GLN A 470 37.01 -16.70 3.07
N ALA A 471 35.77 -16.33 3.33
CA ALA A 471 35.41 -15.33 4.34
C ALA A 471 34.13 -15.79 5.02
N ASN A 472 34.22 -16.18 6.28
CA ASN A 472 33.09 -16.70 7.05
C ASN A 472 32.72 -15.67 8.10
N LEU A 473 31.60 -14.96 7.89
CA LEU A 473 31.03 -14.04 8.86
C LEU A 473 29.97 -14.77 9.69
N ARG A 474 30.09 -14.65 11.01
CA ARG A 474 29.02 -14.95 11.97
C ARG A 474 28.65 -13.68 12.71
N ARG A 475 27.35 -13.43 12.84
CA ARG A 475 26.86 -12.22 13.51
C ARG A 475 25.73 -12.60 14.46
N ILE A 476 25.84 -12.13 15.69
CA ILE A 476 24.77 -12.16 16.69
C ILE A 476 24.46 -10.70 17.03
N TYR A 477 23.19 -10.34 16.87
CA TYR A 477 22.74 -8.98 17.16
C TYR A 477 21.54 -9.03 18.09
N THR A 478 21.54 -8.15 19.10
CA THR A 478 20.40 -7.92 19.98
C THR A 478 20.14 -6.43 20.16
N HIS A 479 18.87 -6.06 20.18
CA HIS A 479 18.41 -4.71 20.45
C HIS A 479 17.20 -4.79 21.39
N GLU A 480 17.41 -4.33 22.62
CA GLU A 480 16.39 -4.23 23.64
C GLU A 480 16.11 -2.76 23.92
N GLU A 481 14.86 -2.32 23.74
CA GLU A 481 14.44 -0.94 24.01
C GLU A 481 13.16 -0.94 24.83
N THR A 482 13.14 -0.12 25.88
CA THR A 482 11.94 0.18 26.65
C THR A 482 11.61 1.66 26.52
N SER A 483 10.34 1.99 26.45
CA SER A 483 9.90 3.38 26.52
C SER A 483 8.68 3.53 27.40
N PHE A 484 8.64 4.64 28.11
CA PHE A 484 7.52 5.05 28.94
C PHE A 484 7.04 6.41 28.48
N GLY A 485 5.83 6.45 27.94
CA GLY A 485 5.16 7.66 27.48
C GLY A 485 4.07 8.08 28.46
N TRP A 486 3.88 9.38 28.63
CA TRP A 486 2.75 9.94 29.37
C TRP A 486 2.29 11.25 28.75
N SER A 487 0.99 11.53 28.86
CA SER A 487 0.41 12.78 28.37
C SER A 487 -0.10 13.64 29.52
N VAL A 488 0.18 14.94 29.45
CA VAL A 488 -0.32 15.98 30.37
C VAL A 488 -0.88 17.10 29.50
N ASN A 489 -2.19 17.31 29.55
CA ASN A 489 -2.90 18.26 28.69
C ASN A 489 -2.60 18.02 27.18
N ARG A 490 -1.95 18.98 26.53
CA ARG A 490 -1.58 18.93 25.10
C ARG A 490 -0.15 18.42 24.86
N PHE A 491 0.60 18.13 25.93
CA PHE A 491 1.99 17.67 25.83
C PHE A 491 2.07 16.16 25.99
N VAL A 492 2.87 15.52 25.16
CA VAL A 492 3.22 14.11 25.25
C VAL A 492 4.71 14.01 25.54
N PHE A 493 5.05 13.35 26.61
CA PHE A 493 6.43 13.08 27.03
C PHE A 493 6.74 11.61 26.80
N SER A 494 7.98 11.30 26.42
CA SER A 494 8.45 9.93 26.25
C SER A 494 9.87 9.82 26.76
N LEU A 495 10.10 8.89 27.68
CA LEU A 495 11.42 8.46 28.12
C LEU A 495 11.73 7.13 27.45
N LYS A 496 12.91 7.01 26.83
CA LYS A 496 13.40 5.79 26.19
C LYS A 496 14.74 5.39 26.77
N ALA A 497 14.92 4.09 26.98
CA ALA A 497 16.20 3.49 27.33
C ALA A 497 16.34 2.18 26.57
N GLY A 498 17.55 1.88 26.10
CA GLY A 498 17.79 0.65 25.37
C GLY A 498 19.25 0.30 25.30
N ILE A 499 19.50 -0.95 24.93
CA ILE A 499 20.81 -1.53 24.72
C ILE A 499 20.82 -2.15 23.33
N LYS A 500 21.91 -1.89 22.59
CA LYS A 500 22.23 -2.61 21.35
C LYS A 500 23.56 -3.29 21.57
N ALA A 501 23.61 -4.59 21.32
CA ALA A 501 24.83 -5.35 21.34
C ALA A 501 24.97 -6.12 20.02
N GLU A 502 26.17 -6.17 19.52
CA GLU A 502 26.50 -6.89 18.31
C GLU A 502 27.84 -7.58 18.48
N HIS A 503 27.86 -8.86 18.22
CA HIS A 503 29.07 -9.66 18.14
C HIS A 503 29.26 -10.11 16.69
N ARG A 504 30.41 -9.83 16.12
CA ARG A 504 30.80 -10.27 14.78
C ARG A 504 32.10 -11.05 14.86
N GLU A 505 32.13 -12.18 14.23
CA GLU A 505 33.31 -12.99 14.02
C GLU A 505 33.53 -13.15 12.52
N LEU A 506 34.69 -12.76 12.03
CA LEU A 506 35.08 -12.89 10.64
C LEU A 506 36.36 -13.71 10.54
N ASP A 507 36.23 -14.91 10.00
CA ASP A 507 37.35 -15.76 9.65
C ASP A 507 37.65 -15.64 8.16
N SER A 508 38.89 -15.32 7.78
CA SER A 508 39.30 -15.21 6.38
C SER A 508 40.57 -16.00 6.14
N GLU A 509 40.55 -16.81 5.09
CA GLU A 509 41.67 -17.63 4.66
C GLU A 509 41.93 -17.42 3.17
N LEU A 510 43.20 -17.20 2.79
CA LEU A 510 43.65 -17.08 1.41
C LEU A 510 44.60 -18.23 1.10
N SER A 511 44.33 -19.02 0.08
CA SER A 511 45.14 -20.14 -0.39
C SER A 511 45.56 -19.99 -1.85
N GLY A 512 46.64 -20.67 -2.24
CA GLY A 512 47.21 -20.63 -3.60
C GLY A 512 48.33 -19.62 -3.80
N LEU A 513 48.66 -18.81 -2.81
CA LEU A 513 49.80 -17.86 -2.84
C LEU A 513 51.02 -18.48 -2.19
N THR A 514 51.75 -19.30 -2.90
CA THR A 514 52.91 -20.04 -2.36
C THR A 514 54.17 -19.16 -2.16
N ASN A 515 54.21 -17.89 -2.63
CA ASN A 515 55.42 -17.10 -2.66
C ASN A 515 55.26 -15.58 -2.31
N LEU A 516 54.24 -15.18 -1.56
CA LEU A 516 54.15 -13.82 -1.05
C LEU A 516 54.40 -13.79 0.46
N PRO A 517 55.62 -13.43 0.91
CA PRO A 517 55.91 -13.25 2.34
C PRO A 517 55.09 -12.04 2.83
N GLY A 518 54.21 -12.24 3.78
CA GLY A 518 53.50 -11.18 4.46
C GLY A 518 52.00 -11.11 4.37
N LEU A 519 51.34 -11.97 3.60
CA LEU A 519 49.88 -12.13 3.65
C LEU A 519 49.51 -13.16 4.72
N LEU A 520 49.36 -12.68 5.93
CA LEU A 520 48.85 -13.48 7.06
C LEU A 520 47.31 -13.54 7.01
N SER A 521 46.75 -14.70 7.35
CA SER A 521 45.33 -14.80 7.68
C SER A 521 45.07 -13.89 8.90
N ASN A 522 44.27 -12.84 8.74
CA ASN A 522 43.83 -12.05 9.87
C ASN A 522 42.50 -12.62 10.39
N ASN A 523 42.57 -13.25 11.55
CA ASN A 523 41.40 -13.52 12.36
C ASN A 523 41.10 -12.28 13.18
N GLU A 524 40.12 -11.47 12.80
CA GLU A 524 39.58 -10.40 13.62
C GLU A 524 38.43 -10.95 14.48
N LYS A 525 38.64 -10.93 15.80
CA LYS A 525 37.60 -11.24 16.78
C LYS A 525 36.91 -9.97 17.25
#